data_e7b7203b323be431cc31a3d671d57f07
#
_entry.id   e7b7203b323be431cc31a3d671d57f07
#
_cell.length_a   1.000
_cell.length_b   1.000
_cell.length_c   1.000
_cell.angle_alpha   90.00
_cell.angle_beta   90.00
_cell.angle_gamma   90.00
#
_symmetry.space_group_name_H-M   'P 1'
#
loop_
_entity.id
_entity.type
_entity.pdbx_description
1 polymer ?
#
loop_
_entity_poly.entity_id
_entity_poly.type
_entity_poly.pdbx_seq_one_letter_code
_entity_poly.pdbx_strand_id
1 'polypeptide(L)'
;MSKNKIILFDLDGTLIESTDAIISTFLHTFKELDFDFKYSIDDIKSLIGYPLDIMYKELGVEDEKVWEFVNSYKNRYRVISKEQTTLLENALEAVQLASQIGRVSVVTTKTRMYTMPLLEHFGIAHFFEIVTGRENVENPKPHPEPILITLEQMNYNKDLHDVWMIGDTKLDLIAANAANVNSIGLLCGYGEELELREYT
;
A
#
# COMPACT_ATOMS: atom_id res chain seq x y z
N MET A 1 -12.15 -26.13 -16.75
CA MET A 1 -10.74 -25.78 -16.68
C MET A 1 -10.55 -24.87 -15.47
N SER A 2 -9.48 -25.03 -14.69
CA SER A 2 -9.17 -24.09 -13.60
C SER A 2 -8.84 -22.73 -14.21
N LYS A 3 -9.38 -21.66 -13.63
CA LYS A 3 -9.05 -20.29 -14.06
C LYS A 3 -7.59 -19.97 -13.71
N ASN A 4 -6.94 -19.19 -14.56
CA ASN A 4 -5.61 -18.66 -14.27
C ASN A 4 -5.71 -17.63 -13.14
N LYS A 5 -4.77 -17.64 -12.20
CA LYS A 5 -4.79 -16.70 -11.06
C LYS A 5 -4.16 -15.37 -11.43
N ILE A 6 -4.75 -14.29 -10.89
CA ILE A 6 -4.13 -12.97 -10.79
C ILE A 6 -4.08 -12.63 -9.29
N ILE A 7 -2.90 -12.32 -8.80
CA ILE A 7 -2.67 -12.05 -7.38
C ILE A 7 -2.14 -10.63 -7.26
N LEU A 8 -2.91 -9.79 -6.56
CA LEU A 8 -2.60 -8.39 -6.30
C LEU A 8 -2.17 -8.24 -4.84
N PHE A 9 -1.00 -7.71 -4.61
CA PHE A 9 -0.51 -7.43 -3.26
C PHE A 9 -0.58 -5.93 -2.96
N ASP A 10 -0.98 -5.58 -1.75
CA ASP A 10 -0.56 -4.29 -1.19
C ASP A 10 0.94 -4.31 -0.86
N LEU A 11 1.48 -3.21 -0.38
CA LEU A 11 2.91 -3.05 -0.13
C LEU A 11 3.21 -2.90 1.37
N ASP A 12 2.85 -1.74 1.96
CA ASP A 12 3.19 -1.40 3.33
C ASP A 12 2.35 -2.22 4.33
N GLY A 13 2.98 -2.99 5.21
CA GLY A 13 2.29 -3.91 6.11
C GLY A 13 1.92 -5.27 5.49
N THR A 14 2.06 -5.41 4.18
CA THR A 14 1.79 -6.65 3.44
C THR A 14 3.06 -7.33 2.93
N LEU A 15 3.93 -6.61 2.25
CA LEU A 15 5.22 -7.10 1.74
C LEU A 15 6.42 -6.50 2.46
N ILE A 16 6.29 -5.27 2.95
CA ILE A 16 7.38 -4.55 3.60
C ILE A 16 6.96 -4.02 4.97
N GLU A 17 7.91 -4.05 5.90
CA GLU A 17 7.86 -3.35 7.18
C GLU A 17 8.47 -1.96 7.00
N SER A 18 7.66 -0.94 6.95
CA SER A 18 8.05 0.45 6.67
C SER A 18 7.65 1.42 7.79
N THR A 19 7.15 0.90 8.90
CA THR A 19 6.63 1.69 10.03
C THR A 19 7.62 2.75 10.51
N ASP A 20 8.88 2.35 10.75
CA ASP A 20 9.93 3.27 11.23
C ASP A 20 10.24 4.35 10.21
N ALA A 21 10.33 4.00 8.93
CA ALA A 21 10.57 4.96 7.85
C ALA A 21 9.42 5.97 7.73
N ILE A 22 8.18 5.51 7.85
CA ILE A 22 6.99 6.36 7.78
C ILE A 22 6.95 7.30 8.99
N ILE A 23 7.00 6.76 10.20
CA ILE A 23 6.89 7.56 11.43
C ILE A 23 8.01 8.59 11.54
N SER A 24 9.27 8.17 11.35
CA SER A 24 10.41 9.08 11.43
C SER A 24 10.32 10.21 10.40
N THR A 25 9.74 9.92 9.22
CA THR A 25 9.51 10.95 8.20
C THR A 25 8.40 11.92 8.60
N PHE A 26 7.28 11.46 9.16
CA PHE A 26 6.23 12.33 9.69
C PHE A 26 6.77 13.27 10.77
N LEU A 27 7.46 12.72 11.78
CA LEU A 27 8.04 13.50 12.87
C LEU A 27 9.08 14.51 12.37
N HIS A 28 9.90 14.13 11.40
CA HIS A 28 10.85 15.04 10.76
C HIS A 28 10.12 16.19 10.06
N THR A 29 9.08 15.89 9.28
CA THR A 29 8.29 16.89 8.55
C THR A 29 7.58 17.86 9.49
N PHE A 30 6.96 17.38 10.57
CA PHE A 30 6.34 18.24 11.57
C PHE A 30 7.36 19.19 12.20
N LYS A 31 8.55 18.69 12.52
CA LYS A 31 9.63 19.50 13.07
C LYS A 31 10.18 20.51 12.05
N GLU A 32 10.38 20.11 10.80
CA GLU A 32 10.92 20.97 9.74
C GLU A 32 10.00 22.16 9.44
N LEU A 33 8.67 21.92 9.48
CA LEU A 33 7.65 22.92 9.18
C LEU A 33 7.08 23.60 10.44
N ASP A 34 7.76 23.46 11.59
CA ASP A 34 7.39 24.07 12.89
C ASP A 34 5.92 23.83 13.26
N PHE A 35 5.44 22.60 13.03
CA PHE A 35 4.06 22.21 13.30
C PHE A 35 3.92 21.66 14.72
N ASP A 36 2.98 22.22 15.50
CA ASP A 36 2.65 21.77 16.85
C ASP A 36 1.85 20.47 16.82
N PHE A 37 2.59 19.36 16.64
CA PHE A 37 2.01 18.01 16.56
C PHE A 37 1.47 17.56 17.91
N LYS A 38 0.14 17.42 18.01
CA LYS A 38 -0.59 17.11 19.26
C LYS A 38 -1.05 15.68 19.39
N TYR A 39 -0.77 14.85 18.39
CA TYR A 39 -1.18 13.45 18.31
C TYR A 39 -0.05 12.53 18.80
N SER A 40 -0.34 11.25 18.91
CA SER A 40 0.64 10.22 19.29
C SER A 40 1.25 9.55 18.04
N ILE A 41 2.29 8.75 18.26
CA ILE A 41 2.83 7.87 17.24
C ILE A 41 1.80 6.83 16.79
N ASP A 42 0.97 6.35 17.71
CA ASP A 42 -0.07 5.38 17.40
C ASP A 42 -1.16 5.97 16.51
N ASP A 43 -1.46 7.27 16.63
CA ASP A 43 -2.36 7.94 15.68
C ASP A 43 -1.78 7.96 14.27
N ILE A 44 -0.46 8.18 14.11
CA ILE A 44 0.19 8.07 12.79
C ILE A 44 0.09 6.64 12.26
N LYS A 45 0.37 5.64 13.10
CA LYS A 45 0.30 4.22 12.71
C LYS A 45 -1.08 3.81 12.23
N SER A 46 -2.14 4.23 12.94
CA SER A 46 -3.52 3.89 12.62
C SER A 46 -3.98 4.43 11.25
N LEU A 47 -3.26 5.40 10.72
CA LEU A 47 -3.53 6.00 9.41
C LEU A 47 -2.68 5.38 8.29
N ILE A 48 -1.72 4.50 8.59
CA ILE A 48 -0.93 3.86 7.54
C ILE A 48 -1.85 2.99 6.66
N GLY A 49 -1.69 3.16 5.35
CA GLY A 49 -2.61 2.60 4.35
C GLY A 49 -3.42 3.69 3.64
N TYR A 50 -3.68 4.83 4.30
CA TYR A 50 -4.30 5.98 3.65
C TYR A 50 -3.29 6.80 2.83
N PRO A 51 -3.75 7.57 1.81
CA PRO A 51 -2.91 8.55 1.12
C PRO A 51 -2.34 9.61 2.06
N LEU A 52 -1.13 10.10 1.77
CA LEU A 52 -0.44 11.09 2.63
C LEU A 52 -1.23 12.38 2.87
N ASP A 53 -1.96 12.85 1.85
CA ASP A 53 -2.81 14.04 1.98
C ASP A 53 -3.95 13.84 2.99
N ILE A 54 -4.54 12.66 3.02
CA ILE A 54 -5.54 12.28 4.02
C ILE A 54 -4.88 12.16 5.41
N MET A 55 -3.75 11.46 5.50
CA MET A 55 -3.05 11.30 6.78
C MET A 55 -2.71 12.65 7.42
N TYR A 56 -2.19 13.62 6.66
CA TYR A 56 -1.86 14.95 7.19
C TYR A 56 -3.09 15.73 7.65
N LYS A 57 -4.22 15.63 6.94
CA LYS A 57 -5.49 16.25 7.35
C LYS A 57 -5.99 15.66 8.67
N GLU A 58 -6.02 14.34 8.79
CA GLU A 58 -6.43 13.64 10.01
C GLU A 58 -5.52 13.98 11.21
N LEU A 59 -4.23 14.27 10.95
CA LEU A 59 -3.26 14.71 11.94
C LEU A 59 -3.27 16.24 12.18
N GLY A 60 -4.32 16.92 11.71
CA GLY A 60 -4.61 18.33 12.04
C GLY A 60 -3.90 19.36 11.18
N VAL A 61 -3.31 18.97 10.06
CA VAL A 61 -2.74 19.93 9.10
C VAL A 61 -3.86 20.61 8.30
N GLU A 62 -3.85 21.95 8.26
CA GLU A 62 -4.80 22.75 7.49
C GLU A 62 -4.76 22.42 5.99
N ASP A 63 -5.90 22.38 5.33
CA ASP A 63 -6.05 21.96 3.92
C ASP A 63 -5.09 22.68 2.96
N GLU A 64 -4.90 23.99 3.19
CA GLU A 64 -4.02 24.82 2.36
C GLU A 64 -2.54 24.47 2.47
N LYS A 65 -2.13 23.86 3.59
CA LYS A 65 -0.74 23.47 3.88
C LYS A 65 -0.43 22.02 3.57
N VAL A 66 -1.44 21.16 3.39
CA VAL A 66 -1.25 19.70 3.23
C VAL A 66 -0.18 19.36 2.18
N TRP A 67 -0.20 20.03 1.03
CA TRP A 67 0.76 19.72 -0.04
C TRP A 67 2.19 20.16 0.26
N GLU A 68 2.39 21.15 1.13
CA GLU A 68 3.71 21.51 1.64
C GLU A 68 4.26 20.37 2.50
N PHE A 69 3.44 19.84 3.42
CA PHE A 69 3.79 18.69 4.25
C PHE A 69 4.06 17.43 3.43
N VAL A 70 3.19 17.12 2.48
CA VAL A 70 3.38 15.98 1.55
C VAL A 70 4.70 16.11 0.78
N ASN A 71 5.08 17.30 0.32
CA ASN A 71 6.33 17.51 -0.41
C ASN A 71 7.56 17.37 0.49
N SER A 72 7.55 17.94 1.69
CA SER A 72 8.61 17.77 2.70
C SER A 72 8.77 16.28 3.05
N TYR A 73 7.66 15.58 3.37
CA TYR A 73 7.65 14.15 3.60
C TYR A 73 8.33 13.38 2.46
N LYS A 74 7.92 13.62 1.24
CA LYS A 74 8.45 12.94 0.05
C LYS A 74 9.95 13.14 -0.11
N ASN A 75 10.44 14.34 0.15
CA ASN A 75 11.86 14.66 0.07
C ASN A 75 12.66 13.85 1.11
N ARG A 76 12.18 13.81 2.35
CA ARG A 76 12.83 13.05 3.44
C ARG A 76 12.72 11.55 3.20
N TYR A 77 11.54 11.02 2.89
CA TYR A 77 11.29 9.60 2.69
C TYR A 77 12.20 9.01 1.60
N ARG A 78 12.43 9.73 0.52
CA ARG A 78 13.34 9.32 -0.56
C ARG A 78 14.75 9.00 -0.06
N VAL A 79 15.22 9.72 0.95
CA VAL A 79 16.58 9.56 1.48
C VAL A 79 16.68 8.36 2.40
N ILE A 80 15.67 8.16 3.27
CA ILE A 80 15.80 7.19 4.38
C ILE A 80 15.10 5.86 4.13
N SER A 81 14.14 5.79 3.19
CA SER A 81 13.24 4.65 3.06
C SER A 81 13.95 3.32 2.86
N LYS A 82 15.01 3.27 2.05
CA LYS A 82 15.75 2.02 1.81
C LYS A 82 16.50 1.49 3.03
N GLU A 83 16.94 2.38 3.93
CA GLU A 83 17.67 2.01 5.14
C GLU A 83 16.74 1.64 6.29
N GLN A 84 15.53 2.22 6.30
CA GLN A 84 14.56 2.06 7.39
C GLN A 84 13.34 1.22 7.00
N THR A 85 13.44 0.45 5.92
CA THR A 85 12.39 -0.48 5.47
C THR A 85 13.02 -1.84 5.27
N THR A 86 12.30 -2.89 5.65
CA THR A 86 12.71 -4.29 5.43
C THR A 86 11.58 -5.07 4.77
N LEU A 87 11.89 -6.24 4.20
CA LEU A 87 10.84 -7.19 3.85
C LEU A 87 10.22 -7.76 5.12
N LEU A 88 8.90 -7.94 5.10
CA LEU A 88 8.23 -8.75 6.12
C LEU A 88 8.69 -10.20 6.05
N GLU A 89 8.62 -10.89 7.18
CA GLU A 89 8.95 -12.31 7.26
C GLU A 89 8.15 -13.10 6.22
N ASN A 90 8.82 -13.97 5.47
CA ASN A 90 8.25 -14.80 4.39
C ASN A 90 7.68 -14.04 3.19
N ALA A 91 7.78 -12.70 3.10
CA ALA A 91 7.24 -11.94 1.96
C ALA A 91 7.88 -12.34 0.62
N LEU A 92 9.20 -12.53 0.59
CA LEU A 92 9.90 -13.00 -0.61
C LEU A 92 9.37 -14.37 -1.06
N GLU A 93 9.25 -15.32 -0.13
CA GLU A 93 8.76 -16.67 -0.43
C GLU A 93 7.31 -16.63 -0.93
N ALA A 94 6.45 -15.83 -0.29
CA ALA A 94 5.06 -15.67 -0.69
C ALA A 94 4.94 -15.12 -2.13
N VAL A 95 5.74 -14.11 -2.49
CA VAL A 95 5.76 -13.56 -3.86
C VAL A 95 6.28 -14.59 -4.87
N GLN A 96 7.32 -15.33 -4.52
CA GLN A 96 7.86 -16.41 -5.36
C GLN A 96 6.82 -17.50 -5.62
N LEU A 97 6.14 -17.97 -4.58
CA LEU A 97 5.07 -18.97 -4.71
C LEU A 97 3.89 -18.43 -5.52
N ALA A 98 3.48 -17.19 -5.26
CA ALA A 98 2.41 -16.55 -6.03
C ALA A 98 2.74 -16.49 -7.53
N SER A 99 3.98 -16.15 -7.87
CA SER A 99 4.44 -16.07 -9.27
C SER A 99 4.47 -17.43 -10.00
N GLN A 100 4.53 -18.54 -9.26
CA GLN A 100 4.46 -19.88 -9.82
C GLN A 100 3.03 -20.32 -10.14
N ILE A 101 2.03 -19.75 -9.48
CA ILE A 101 0.62 -20.15 -9.62
C ILE A 101 -0.23 -19.12 -10.35
N GLY A 102 0.29 -17.92 -10.59
CA GLY A 102 -0.46 -16.85 -11.24
C GLY A 102 0.42 -15.67 -11.65
N ARG A 103 -0.23 -14.68 -12.23
CA ARG A 103 0.35 -13.38 -12.57
C ARG A 103 0.26 -12.48 -11.34
N VAL A 104 1.33 -11.75 -11.03
CA VAL A 104 1.45 -11.00 -9.78
C VAL A 104 1.61 -9.51 -10.07
N SER A 105 0.94 -8.67 -9.28
CA SER A 105 1.03 -7.20 -9.37
C SER A 105 0.93 -6.54 -8.00
N VAL A 106 1.32 -5.28 -7.90
CA VAL A 106 1.20 -4.46 -6.68
C VAL A 106 0.12 -3.40 -6.87
N VAL A 107 -0.73 -3.23 -5.85
CA VAL A 107 -1.77 -2.19 -5.78
C VAL A 107 -1.65 -1.48 -4.44
N THR A 108 -1.05 -0.28 -4.43
CA THR A 108 -0.70 0.43 -3.19
C THR A 108 -1.15 1.90 -3.20
N THR A 109 -1.41 2.47 -2.02
CA THR A 109 -1.63 3.91 -1.84
C THR A 109 -0.32 4.72 -1.82
N LYS A 110 0.83 4.02 -1.75
CA LYS A 110 2.14 4.65 -1.94
C LYS A 110 2.33 5.04 -3.41
N THR A 111 2.98 6.17 -3.67
CA THR A 111 3.36 6.59 -5.02
C THR A 111 4.33 5.57 -5.65
N ARG A 112 4.07 5.16 -6.88
CA ARG A 112 4.92 4.20 -7.63
C ARG A 112 6.39 4.63 -7.69
N MET A 113 6.63 5.95 -7.78
CA MET A 113 7.99 6.53 -7.75
C MET A 113 8.80 6.12 -6.50
N TYR A 114 8.13 5.87 -5.36
CA TYR A 114 8.79 5.41 -4.11
C TYR A 114 8.68 3.91 -3.93
N THR A 115 7.67 3.28 -4.52
CA THR A 115 7.46 1.82 -4.49
C THR A 115 8.53 1.09 -5.29
N MET A 116 8.76 1.48 -6.55
CA MET A 116 9.71 0.80 -7.43
C MET A 116 11.14 0.71 -6.87
N PRO A 117 11.73 1.81 -6.32
CA PRO A 117 13.07 1.72 -5.72
C PRO A 117 13.18 0.79 -4.51
N LEU A 118 12.09 0.56 -3.77
CA LEU A 118 12.04 -0.41 -2.67
C LEU A 118 11.96 -1.84 -3.21
N LEU A 119 11.06 -2.11 -4.16
CA LEU A 119 10.95 -3.42 -4.80
C LEU A 119 12.26 -3.85 -5.48
N GLU A 120 12.96 -2.92 -6.12
CA GLU A 120 14.29 -3.13 -6.71
C GLU A 120 15.35 -3.39 -5.64
N HIS A 121 15.35 -2.61 -4.55
CA HIS A 121 16.28 -2.77 -3.43
C HIS A 121 16.17 -4.16 -2.78
N PHE A 122 14.94 -4.65 -2.63
CA PHE A 122 14.68 -6.00 -2.11
C PHE A 122 14.81 -7.11 -3.15
N GLY A 123 15.07 -6.79 -4.41
CA GLY A 123 15.25 -7.77 -5.48
C GLY A 123 13.96 -8.48 -5.91
N ILE A 124 12.78 -7.93 -5.58
CA ILE A 124 11.48 -8.55 -5.87
C ILE A 124 10.72 -7.87 -7.02
N ALA A 125 11.21 -6.75 -7.55
CA ALA A 125 10.53 -5.99 -8.60
C ALA A 125 10.19 -6.83 -9.85
N HIS A 126 11.05 -7.79 -10.20
CA HIS A 126 10.92 -8.62 -11.40
C HIS A 126 9.76 -9.63 -11.35
N PHE A 127 9.15 -9.87 -10.18
CA PHE A 127 7.98 -10.72 -10.06
C PHE A 127 6.68 -10.01 -10.46
N PHE A 128 6.64 -8.68 -10.37
CA PHE A 128 5.43 -7.91 -10.56
C PHE A 128 5.29 -7.42 -12.00
N GLU A 129 4.15 -7.75 -12.61
CA GLU A 129 3.82 -7.33 -13.97
C GLU A 129 3.43 -5.85 -14.03
N ILE A 130 2.61 -5.41 -13.06
CA ILE A 130 2.13 -4.04 -12.92
C ILE A 130 2.38 -3.56 -11.48
N VAL A 131 2.73 -2.31 -11.33
CA VAL A 131 2.75 -1.62 -10.04
C VAL A 131 1.87 -0.38 -10.16
N THR A 132 0.70 -0.44 -9.54
CA THR A 132 -0.26 0.67 -9.48
C THR A 132 -0.08 1.40 -8.16
N GLY A 133 0.37 2.65 -8.23
CA GLY A 133 0.55 3.54 -7.09
C GLY A 133 -0.50 4.65 -7.06
N ARG A 134 -0.41 5.51 -6.04
CA ARG A 134 -1.35 6.61 -5.80
C ARG A 134 -1.57 7.52 -7.01
N GLU A 135 -0.52 7.83 -7.76
CA GLU A 135 -0.58 8.74 -8.91
C GLU A 135 -1.24 8.14 -10.16
N ASN A 136 -1.53 6.85 -10.15
CA ASN A 136 -2.15 6.19 -11.30
C ASN A 136 -3.69 6.23 -11.26
N VAL A 137 -4.28 6.76 -10.18
CA VAL A 137 -5.72 6.73 -9.93
C VAL A 137 -6.23 8.08 -9.42
N GLU A 138 -7.48 8.36 -9.68
CA GLU A 138 -8.19 9.49 -9.07
C GLU A 138 -8.62 9.13 -7.64
N ASN A 139 -9.23 7.95 -7.49
CA ASN A 139 -9.78 7.47 -6.24
C ASN A 139 -8.93 6.30 -5.72
N PRO A 140 -8.12 6.51 -4.65
CA PRO A 140 -7.33 5.44 -4.04
C PRO A 140 -8.20 4.45 -3.26
N LYS A 141 -7.60 3.35 -2.79
CA LYS A 141 -8.26 2.43 -1.83
C LYS A 141 -8.83 3.24 -0.64
N PRO A 142 -10.04 2.96 -0.19
CA PRO A 142 -10.88 1.77 -0.42
C PRO A 142 -11.71 1.78 -1.71
N HIS A 143 -11.57 2.76 -2.60
CA HIS A 143 -12.23 2.73 -3.91
C HIS A 143 -11.67 1.59 -4.77
N PRO A 144 -12.49 0.92 -5.61
CA PRO A 144 -12.05 -0.21 -6.45
C PRO A 144 -11.14 0.18 -7.61
N GLU A 145 -11.06 1.45 -7.95
CA GLU A 145 -10.34 1.97 -9.14
C GLU A 145 -8.90 1.44 -9.28
N PRO A 146 -8.06 1.41 -8.22
CA PRO A 146 -6.70 0.89 -8.34
C PRO A 146 -6.64 -0.57 -8.78
N ILE A 147 -7.55 -1.40 -8.27
CA ILE A 147 -7.67 -2.80 -8.64
C ILE A 147 -8.15 -2.91 -10.10
N LEU A 148 -9.20 -2.18 -10.47
CA LEU A 148 -9.79 -2.24 -11.82
C LEU A 148 -8.81 -1.78 -12.89
N ILE A 149 -8.06 -0.68 -12.67
CA ILE A 149 -7.03 -0.20 -13.60
C ILE A 149 -5.90 -1.22 -13.75
N THR A 150 -5.45 -1.83 -12.63
CA THR A 150 -4.45 -2.89 -12.68
C THR A 150 -4.93 -4.08 -13.51
N LEU A 151 -6.15 -4.52 -13.30
CA LEU A 151 -6.75 -5.63 -14.03
C LEU A 151 -6.95 -5.33 -15.52
N GLU A 152 -7.32 -4.08 -15.86
CA GLU A 152 -7.41 -3.64 -17.25
C GLU A 152 -6.04 -3.74 -17.95
N GLN A 153 -4.98 -3.22 -17.33
CA GLN A 153 -3.61 -3.31 -17.85
C GLN A 153 -3.11 -4.75 -17.98
N MET A 154 -3.58 -5.64 -17.10
CA MET A 154 -3.30 -7.08 -17.15
C MET A 154 -4.18 -7.84 -18.16
N ASN A 155 -5.04 -7.18 -18.94
CA ASN A 155 -6.01 -7.81 -19.83
C ASN A 155 -6.87 -8.88 -19.11
N TYR A 156 -7.41 -8.50 -17.95
CA TYR A 156 -8.26 -9.37 -17.16
C TYR A 156 -9.52 -9.80 -17.92
N ASN A 157 -9.89 -11.07 -17.75
CA ASN A 157 -11.12 -11.63 -18.25
C ASN A 157 -11.76 -12.51 -17.15
N LYS A 158 -12.98 -12.17 -16.72
CA LYS A 158 -13.69 -12.84 -15.63
C LYS A 158 -13.96 -14.34 -15.86
N ASP A 159 -14.00 -14.76 -17.11
CA ASP A 159 -14.26 -16.16 -17.46
C ASP A 159 -12.98 -17.01 -17.41
N LEU A 160 -11.81 -16.36 -17.53
CA LEU A 160 -10.48 -16.99 -17.61
C LEU A 160 -9.65 -16.84 -16.33
N HIS A 161 -9.91 -15.79 -15.54
CA HIS A 161 -9.06 -15.45 -14.40
C HIS A 161 -9.83 -15.49 -13.07
N ASP A 162 -9.13 -15.90 -12.03
CA ASP A 162 -9.54 -15.88 -10.65
C ASP A 162 -8.63 -14.88 -9.91
N VAL A 163 -9.19 -13.77 -9.42
CA VAL A 163 -8.44 -12.63 -8.91
C VAL A 163 -8.50 -12.59 -7.39
N TRP A 164 -7.34 -12.31 -6.78
CA TRP A 164 -7.15 -12.18 -5.34
C TRP A 164 -6.42 -10.89 -5.01
N MET A 165 -7.00 -10.06 -4.14
CA MET A 165 -6.30 -8.94 -3.48
C MET A 165 -5.84 -9.39 -2.11
N ILE A 166 -4.55 -9.23 -1.83
CA ILE A 166 -3.91 -9.57 -0.55
C ILE A 166 -3.44 -8.27 0.09
N GLY A 167 -3.93 -7.97 1.26
CA GLY A 167 -3.59 -6.74 1.99
C GLY A 167 -3.79 -6.92 3.49
N ASP A 168 -3.31 -5.98 4.26
CA ASP A 168 -3.34 -6.02 5.72
C ASP A 168 -4.32 -5.02 6.34
N THR A 169 -4.96 -4.17 5.53
CA THR A 169 -5.93 -3.17 6.03
C THR A 169 -7.33 -3.39 5.46
N LYS A 170 -8.34 -2.86 6.15
CA LYS A 170 -9.71 -2.81 5.63
C LYS A 170 -9.82 -2.13 4.26
N LEU A 171 -8.90 -1.19 3.94
CA LEU A 171 -8.92 -0.47 2.68
C LEU A 171 -8.73 -1.41 1.49
N ASP A 172 -7.90 -2.44 1.65
CA ASP A 172 -7.65 -3.49 0.65
C ASP A 172 -8.88 -4.34 0.44
N LEU A 173 -9.47 -4.79 1.55
CA LEU A 173 -10.62 -5.71 1.52
C LEU A 173 -11.88 -5.02 0.99
N ILE A 174 -12.13 -3.77 1.40
CA ILE A 174 -13.25 -2.98 0.86
C ILE A 174 -13.05 -2.73 -0.65
N ALA A 175 -11.83 -2.37 -1.07
CA ALA A 175 -11.54 -2.17 -2.49
C ALA A 175 -11.73 -3.46 -3.30
N ALA A 176 -11.31 -4.62 -2.76
CA ALA A 176 -11.50 -5.93 -3.37
C ALA A 176 -12.98 -6.29 -3.53
N ASN A 177 -13.76 -6.11 -2.45
CA ASN A 177 -15.21 -6.35 -2.47
C ASN A 177 -15.91 -5.45 -3.49
N ALA A 178 -15.57 -4.15 -3.52
CA ALA A 178 -16.13 -3.20 -4.47
C ALA A 178 -15.70 -3.49 -5.93
N ALA A 179 -14.51 -4.06 -6.15
CA ALA A 179 -14.04 -4.54 -7.45
C ALA A 179 -14.60 -5.91 -7.84
N ASN A 180 -15.36 -6.56 -6.94
CA ASN A 180 -15.91 -7.90 -7.12
C ASN A 180 -14.83 -8.97 -7.39
N VAL A 181 -13.75 -8.92 -6.62
CA VAL A 181 -12.64 -9.90 -6.61
C VAL A 181 -12.49 -10.48 -5.21
N ASN A 182 -11.83 -11.64 -5.10
CA ASN A 182 -11.56 -12.26 -3.81
C ASN A 182 -10.54 -11.44 -3.01
N SER A 183 -10.58 -11.55 -1.68
CA SER A 183 -9.62 -10.90 -0.79
C SER A 183 -9.03 -11.86 0.24
N ILE A 184 -7.81 -11.54 0.71
CA ILE A 184 -7.15 -12.18 1.84
C ILE A 184 -6.65 -11.06 2.74
N GLY A 185 -7.14 -11.01 3.98
CA GLY A 185 -6.64 -10.13 5.03
C GLY A 185 -5.46 -10.75 5.77
N LEU A 186 -4.34 -10.05 5.84
CA LEU A 186 -3.15 -10.46 6.58
C LEU A 186 -3.12 -9.80 7.96
N LEU A 187 -2.63 -10.53 8.98
CA LEU A 187 -2.52 -10.03 10.35
C LEU A 187 -1.09 -9.60 10.72
N CYS A 188 -0.22 -9.46 9.74
CA CYS A 188 1.17 -9.05 9.95
C CYS A 188 1.40 -7.54 9.84
N GLY A 189 0.39 -6.77 9.45
CA GLY A 189 0.47 -5.34 9.21
C GLY A 189 -0.32 -4.49 10.21
N TYR A 190 -1.06 -3.51 9.71
CA TYR A 190 -1.69 -2.44 10.51
C TYR A 190 -3.15 -2.70 10.88
N GLY A 191 -3.85 -3.59 10.17
CA GLY A 191 -5.26 -3.88 10.39
C GLY A 191 -5.51 -4.78 11.59
N GLU A 192 -6.55 -4.48 12.34
CA GLU A 192 -7.00 -5.30 13.47
C GLU A 192 -7.83 -6.51 13.00
N GLU A 193 -7.62 -7.69 13.59
CA GLU A 193 -8.29 -8.93 13.18
C GLU A 193 -9.81 -8.79 13.15
N LEU A 194 -10.41 -8.17 14.18
CA LEU A 194 -11.86 -8.00 14.26
C LEU A 194 -12.38 -7.13 13.11
N GLU A 195 -11.65 -6.06 12.77
CA GLU A 195 -12.01 -5.18 11.67
C GLU A 195 -11.88 -5.89 10.31
N LEU A 196 -10.79 -6.63 10.08
CA LEU A 196 -10.58 -7.35 8.82
C LEU A 196 -11.66 -8.43 8.59
N ARG A 197 -12.11 -9.11 9.65
CA ARG A 197 -13.17 -10.13 9.56
C ARG A 197 -14.52 -9.58 9.11
N GLU A 198 -14.75 -8.27 9.22
CA GLU A 198 -16.01 -7.67 8.74
C GLU A 198 -16.07 -7.58 7.20
N TYR A 199 -14.91 -7.67 6.53
CA TYR A 199 -14.78 -7.47 5.09
C TYR A 199 -14.27 -8.69 4.31
N THR A 200 -13.98 -9.81 4.98
CA THR A 200 -13.53 -11.08 4.36
C THR A 200 -14.67 -12.05 4.10
#